data_49609e7c46b465fe2992527b9a760748
#
_entry.id   49609e7c46b465fe2992527b9a760748
#
_cell.length_a   1.000
_cell.length_b   1.000
_cell.length_c   1.000
_cell.angle_alpha   90.00
_cell.angle_beta   90.00
_cell.angle_gamma   90.00
#
_symmetry.space_group_name_H-M   'P 1'
#
loop_
_entity.id
_entity.type
_entity.pdbx_description
1 polymer ?
#
loop_
_entity_poly.entity_id
_entity_poly.type
_entity_poly.pdbx_seq_one_letter_code
_entity_poly.pdbx_strand_id
1 'polypeptide(L)'
;MTKPAYTTPPPEAAARRRARPVLTYSVEQLPSLNTAFYKRARAELSQVAELTVSPRDAKAFEVPAGHFFRIVSVEGPQVGDLNLWNAHDLTERFYSGKTRALHATHLSTGDRLWSTFPTLRPMATITRDTLDWYGWDEDGAGVHDVIGTRCDPIPTCY
;
A
#
# COMPACT_ATOMS: atom_id res chain seq x y z
N MET A 1 22.04 -27.71 9.68
CA MET A 1 21.66 -27.21 11.04
C MET A 1 20.27 -27.71 11.34
N THR A 2 20.11 -28.66 12.26
CA THR A 2 18.81 -29.16 12.72
C THR A 2 18.17 -28.10 13.61
N LYS A 3 16.97 -27.66 13.27
CA LYS A 3 16.15 -26.77 14.14
C LYS A 3 15.99 -27.44 15.51
N PRO A 4 16.24 -26.77 16.64
CA PRO A 4 15.95 -27.32 17.94
C PRO A 4 14.44 -27.62 18.04
N ALA A 5 14.09 -28.86 18.36
CA ALA A 5 12.72 -29.21 18.61
C ALA A 5 12.32 -28.68 20.00
N TYR A 6 11.50 -27.63 20.00
CA TYR A 6 10.82 -27.19 21.22
C TYR A 6 9.72 -28.22 21.57
N THR A 7 10.06 -29.19 22.36
CA THR A 7 9.13 -30.27 22.76
C THR A 7 8.17 -29.86 23.88
N THR A 8 8.46 -28.79 24.61
CA THR A 8 7.64 -28.32 25.72
C THR A 8 7.36 -26.84 25.59
N PRO A 9 6.10 -26.41 25.56
CA PRO A 9 5.75 -24.98 25.54
C PRO A 9 6.28 -24.29 26.83
N PRO A 10 6.75 -23.04 26.74
CA PRO A 10 7.16 -22.27 27.89
C PRO A 10 5.98 -22.05 28.87
N PRO A 11 6.25 -21.85 30.18
CA PRO A 11 5.19 -21.72 31.20
C PRO A 11 4.14 -20.64 30.87
N GLU A 12 4.54 -19.58 30.23
CA GLU A 12 3.66 -18.47 29.85
C GLU A 12 2.84 -18.72 28.56
N ALA A 13 3.04 -19.84 27.87
CA ALA A 13 2.35 -20.12 26.62
C ALA A 13 0.82 -20.08 26.71
N ALA A 14 0.29 -20.58 27.85
CA ALA A 14 -1.15 -20.58 28.13
C ALA A 14 -1.69 -19.17 28.35
N ALA A 15 -0.94 -18.29 28.97
CA ALA A 15 -1.29 -16.86 29.12
C ALA A 15 -1.22 -16.12 27.80
N ARG A 16 -0.17 -16.35 27.00
CA ARG A 16 -0.01 -15.76 25.67
C ARG A 16 -1.15 -16.13 24.72
N ARG A 17 -1.62 -17.39 24.75
CA ARG A 17 -2.76 -17.83 23.92
C ARG A 17 -4.08 -17.18 24.31
N ARG A 18 -4.23 -16.73 25.55
CA ARG A 18 -5.42 -16.03 26.06
C ARG A 18 -5.33 -14.52 25.90
N ALA A 19 -4.14 -13.99 25.62
CA ALA A 19 -3.96 -12.57 25.40
C ALA A 19 -4.78 -12.13 24.17
N ARG A 20 -5.55 -11.07 24.33
CA ARG A 20 -6.26 -10.45 23.22
C ARG A 20 -5.32 -9.47 22.53
N PRO A 21 -5.26 -9.46 21.20
CA PRO A 21 -4.49 -8.45 20.50
C PRO A 21 -5.05 -7.06 20.80
N VAL A 22 -4.16 -6.11 21.03
CA VAL A 22 -4.54 -4.70 21.10
C VAL A 22 -4.78 -4.22 19.68
N LEU A 23 -6.01 -3.87 19.36
CA LEU A 23 -6.36 -3.22 18.11
C LEU A 23 -6.00 -1.75 18.23
N THR A 24 -4.97 -1.32 17.52
CA THR A 24 -4.57 0.09 17.45
C THR A 24 -5.55 0.93 16.61
N TYR A 25 -6.19 0.29 15.64
CA TYR A 25 -7.26 0.88 14.82
C TYR A 25 -8.29 -0.19 14.49
N SER A 26 -9.57 0.10 14.68
CA SER A 26 -10.61 -0.64 13.96
C SER A 26 -10.85 0.05 12.61
N VAL A 27 -11.17 -0.72 11.57
CA VAL A 27 -11.52 -0.16 10.25
C VAL A 27 -12.69 0.82 10.35
N GLU A 28 -13.59 0.58 11.28
CA GLU A 28 -14.75 1.43 11.57
C GLU A 28 -14.37 2.81 12.13
N GLN A 29 -13.20 2.94 12.73
CA GLN A 29 -12.68 4.23 13.25
C GLN A 29 -11.95 5.05 12.19
N LEU A 30 -11.70 4.49 11.01
CA LEU A 30 -11.10 5.23 9.92
C LEU A 30 -12.13 6.25 9.40
N PRO A 31 -11.76 7.52 9.25
CA PRO A 31 -12.65 8.49 8.65
C PRO A 31 -13.13 8.00 7.28
N SER A 32 -14.45 8.03 7.07
CA SER A 32 -15.00 7.66 5.77
C SER A 32 -14.44 8.54 4.67
N LEU A 33 -14.20 7.96 3.49
CA LEU A 33 -13.74 8.71 2.34
C LEU A 33 -14.86 9.57 1.77
N ASN A 34 -14.62 10.87 1.63
CA ASN A 34 -15.57 11.76 0.94
C ASN A 34 -15.43 11.61 -0.58
N THR A 35 -16.02 10.56 -1.12
CA THR A 35 -15.94 10.22 -2.55
C THR A 35 -16.52 11.33 -3.44
N ALA A 36 -17.56 12.02 -2.98
CA ALA A 36 -18.16 13.13 -3.73
C ALA A 36 -17.20 14.32 -3.84
N PHE A 37 -16.48 14.64 -2.77
CA PHE A 37 -15.44 15.66 -2.78
C PHE A 37 -14.34 15.30 -3.80
N TYR A 38 -13.79 14.11 -3.74
CA TYR A 38 -12.71 13.71 -4.67
C TYR A 38 -13.19 13.63 -6.12
N LYS A 39 -14.45 13.25 -6.35
CA LYS A 39 -15.02 13.26 -7.71
C LYS A 39 -15.09 14.67 -8.27
N ARG A 40 -15.55 15.65 -7.48
CA ARG A 40 -15.56 17.06 -7.89
C ARG A 40 -14.16 17.61 -8.11
N ALA A 41 -13.28 17.42 -7.13
CA ALA A 41 -11.89 17.88 -7.23
C ALA A 41 -11.23 17.38 -8.51
N ARG A 42 -11.39 16.10 -8.84
CA ARG A 42 -10.81 15.54 -10.07
C ARG A 42 -11.37 16.14 -11.36
N ALA A 43 -12.60 16.62 -11.36
CA ALA A 43 -13.20 17.25 -12.55
C ALA A 43 -12.57 18.62 -12.88
N GLU A 44 -11.93 19.24 -11.88
CA GLU A 44 -11.34 20.57 -11.97
C GLU A 44 -9.81 20.56 -12.05
N LEU A 45 -9.18 19.37 -12.10
CA LEU A 45 -7.73 19.25 -12.17
C LEU A 45 -7.18 19.69 -13.51
N SER A 46 -6.07 20.44 -13.46
CA SER A 46 -5.19 20.66 -14.59
C SER A 46 -3.91 19.83 -14.44
N GLN A 47 -3.43 19.26 -15.53
CA GLN A 47 -2.16 18.56 -15.53
C GLN A 47 -1.02 19.57 -15.42
N VAL A 48 -0.14 19.38 -14.44
CA VAL A 48 1.00 20.26 -14.18
C VAL A 48 2.33 19.62 -14.59
N ALA A 49 2.40 18.29 -14.63
CA ALA A 49 3.59 17.55 -15.06
C ALA A 49 3.22 16.18 -15.60
N GLU A 50 4.12 15.61 -16.39
CA GLU A 50 4.05 14.24 -16.87
C GLU A 50 5.44 13.62 -16.86
N LEU A 51 5.51 12.34 -16.48
CA LEU A 51 6.75 11.58 -16.40
C LEU A 51 6.52 10.20 -16.97
N THR A 52 7.24 9.82 -18.01
CA THR A 52 7.23 8.46 -18.52
C THR A 52 8.38 7.65 -17.94
N VAL A 53 8.06 6.49 -17.39
CA VAL A 53 9.03 5.50 -16.92
C VAL A 53 9.15 4.41 -17.97
N SER A 54 10.35 4.23 -18.52
CA SER A 54 10.61 3.20 -19.52
C SER A 54 10.68 1.80 -18.88
N PRO A 55 10.47 0.72 -19.64
CA PRO A 55 10.66 -0.63 -19.14
C PRO A 55 12.04 -0.82 -18.51
N ARG A 56 12.10 -1.47 -17.35
CA ARG A 56 13.32 -1.72 -16.57
C ARG A 56 14.01 -0.45 -16.06
N ASP A 57 13.25 0.62 -15.88
CA ASP A 57 13.73 1.89 -15.35
C ASP A 57 12.93 2.28 -14.10
N ALA A 58 13.43 3.23 -13.33
CA ALA A 58 12.76 3.80 -12.18
C ALA A 58 12.97 5.32 -12.17
N LYS A 59 11.94 6.05 -11.79
CA LYS A 59 12.00 7.50 -11.64
C LYS A 59 11.30 7.93 -10.36
N ALA A 60 11.85 8.94 -9.71
CA ALA A 60 11.25 9.58 -8.56
C ALA A 60 10.69 10.96 -8.94
N PHE A 61 9.60 11.35 -8.30
CA PHE A 61 8.99 12.67 -8.44
C PHE A 61 8.33 13.07 -7.13
N GLU A 62 8.18 14.35 -6.92
CA GLU A 62 7.52 14.89 -5.73
C GLU A 62 6.06 15.23 -6.03
N VAL A 63 5.19 14.92 -5.10
CA VAL A 63 3.78 15.30 -5.13
C VAL A 63 3.49 16.11 -3.87
N PRO A 64 3.29 17.42 -3.98
CA PRO A 64 2.94 18.25 -2.83
C PRO A 64 1.64 17.79 -2.17
N ALA A 65 1.51 18.00 -0.87
CA ALA A 65 0.29 17.69 -0.14
C ALA A 65 -0.93 18.36 -0.80
N GLY A 66 -2.04 17.63 -0.89
CA GLY A 66 -3.25 18.11 -1.54
C GLY A 66 -3.28 17.99 -3.07
N HIS A 67 -2.20 17.52 -3.69
CA HIS A 67 -2.15 17.24 -5.13
C HIS A 67 -2.58 15.81 -5.42
N PHE A 68 -2.90 15.58 -6.68
CA PHE A 68 -3.20 14.25 -7.21
C PHE A 68 -2.06 13.79 -8.13
N PHE A 69 -1.78 12.53 -8.11
CA PHE A 69 -1.00 11.88 -9.17
C PHE A 69 -1.80 10.73 -9.77
N ARG A 70 -1.50 10.39 -11.00
CA ARG A 70 -2.14 9.31 -11.73
C ARG A 70 -1.07 8.42 -12.36
N ILE A 71 -1.21 7.12 -12.18
CA ILE A 71 -0.41 6.12 -12.87
C ILE A 71 -1.22 5.63 -14.07
N VAL A 72 -0.59 5.58 -15.23
CA VAL A 72 -1.23 5.17 -16.49
C VAL A 72 -0.34 4.14 -17.17
N SER A 73 -0.90 3.00 -17.55
CA SER A 73 -0.24 2.07 -18.47
C SER A 73 -0.38 2.61 -19.89
N VAL A 74 0.74 2.90 -20.55
CA VAL A 74 0.75 3.59 -21.85
C VAL A 74 0.66 2.61 -23.03
N GLU A 75 1.40 1.50 -22.95
CA GLU A 75 1.56 0.56 -24.07
C GLU A 75 0.99 -0.85 -23.74
N GLY A 76 -0.21 -0.89 -23.16
CA GLY A 76 -0.85 -2.15 -22.79
C GLY A 76 -0.47 -2.65 -21.39
N PRO A 77 -0.67 -3.95 -21.09
CA PRO A 77 -0.42 -4.48 -19.75
C PRO A 77 1.04 -4.33 -19.33
N GLN A 78 1.28 -3.61 -18.26
CA GLN A 78 2.60 -3.39 -17.67
C GLN A 78 2.51 -3.57 -16.16
N VAL A 79 3.58 -4.08 -15.57
CA VAL A 79 3.75 -4.14 -14.11
C VAL A 79 4.64 -3.01 -13.66
N GLY A 80 4.22 -2.29 -12.63
CA GLY A 80 4.99 -1.20 -12.05
C GLY A 80 4.91 -1.24 -10.52
N ASP A 81 6.04 -1.02 -9.86
CA ASP A 81 6.13 -0.91 -8.42
C ASP A 81 6.02 0.55 -7.99
N LEU A 82 5.08 0.83 -7.08
CA LEU A 82 4.91 2.14 -6.46
C LEU A 82 5.49 2.13 -5.05
N ASN A 83 6.42 3.04 -4.81
CA ASN A 83 6.91 3.34 -3.48
C ASN A 83 6.62 4.81 -3.13
N LEU A 84 6.34 5.08 -1.85
CA LEU A 84 6.09 6.42 -1.35
C LEU A 84 7.01 6.71 -0.16
N TRP A 85 7.56 7.92 -0.13
CA TRP A 85 8.31 8.46 1.00
C TRP A 85 7.77 9.83 1.36
N ASN A 86 7.83 10.17 2.64
CA ASN A 86 7.63 11.55 3.04
C ASN A 86 8.86 12.37 2.63
N ALA A 87 8.67 13.39 1.78
CA ALA A 87 9.77 14.22 1.26
C ALA A 87 10.53 14.98 2.37
N HIS A 88 9.91 15.19 3.54
CA HIS A 88 10.51 15.87 4.68
C HIS A 88 11.15 14.91 5.69
N ASP A 89 10.85 13.61 5.61
CA ASP A 89 11.39 12.55 6.45
C ASP A 89 11.37 11.22 5.71
N LEU A 90 12.46 10.88 5.04
CA LEU A 90 12.57 9.66 4.25
C LEU A 90 12.52 8.36 5.07
N THR A 91 12.57 8.43 6.40
CA THR A 91 12.33 7.27 7.26
C THR A 91 10.86 6.89 7.30
N GLU A 92 9.95 7.83 7.07
CA GLU A 92 8.54 7.60 6.88
C GLU A 92 8.26 7.20 5.43
N ARG A 93 7.97 5.95 5.22
CA ARG A 93 7.73 5.35 3.89
C ARG A 93 6.50 4.47 3.86
N PHE A 94 6.02 4.16 2.69
CA PHE A 94 4.91 3.25 2.49
C PHE A 94 5.19 1.87 3.10
N TYR A 95 4.19 1.37 3.82
CA TYR A 95 4.24 0.07 4.49
C TYR A 95 3.13 -0.85 3.98
N SER A 96 3.47 -1.75 3.07
CA SER A 96 2.53 -2.71 2.48
C SER A 96 1.88 -3.63 3.52
N GLY A 97 2.63 -4.06 4.54
CA GLY A 97 2.12 -4.93 5.60
C GLY A 97 0.96 -4.32 6.38
N LYS A 98 1.03 -3.05 6.76
CA LYS A 98 -0.09 -2.36 7.44
C LYS A 98 -1.24 -2.09 6.49
N THR A 99 -0.94 -1.68 5.28
CA THR A 99 -1.94 -1.45 4.23
C THR A 99 -2.76 -2.71 3.98
N ARG A 100 -2.09 -3.85 3.79
CA ARG A 100 -2.73 -5.16 3.63
C ARG A 100 -3.57 -5.56 4.84
N ALA A 101 -3.09 -5.32 6.05
CA ALA A 101 -3.83 -5.65 7.27
C ALA A 101 -5.16 -4.88 7.42
N LEU A 102 -5.25 -3.69 6.79
CA LEU A 102 -6.44 -2.84 6.84
C LEU A 102 -7.35 -2.98 5.61
N HIS A 103 -6.79 -3.26 4.44
CA HIS A 103 -7.49 -3.19 3.16
C HIS A 103 -7.46 -4.48 2.35
N ALA A 104 -6.94 -5.59 2.90
CA ALA A 104 -6.69 -6.84 2.21
C ALA A 104 -5.51 -6.78 1.21
N THR A 105 -5.38 -7.81 0.38
CA THR A 105 -4.20 -8.06 -0.45
C THR A 105 -4.14 -7.22 -1.72
N HIS A 106 -5.29 -6.78 -2.20
CA HIS A 106 -5.42 -5.97 -3.41
C HIS A 106 -6.23 -4.72 -3.09
N LEU A 107 -5.79 -3.60 -3.62
CA LEU A 107 -6.33 -2.29 -3.30
C LEU A 107 -7.24 -1.78 -4.41
N SER A 108 -8.21 -0.96 -4.03
CA SER A 108 -9.13 -0.32 -4.96
C SER A 108 -9.51 1.09 -4.51
N THR A 109 -10.47 1.68 -5.20
CA THR A 109 -11.00 3.00 -4.84
C THR A 109 -11.52 3.04 -3.40
N GLY A 110 -11.00 3.97 -2.61
CA GLY A 110 -11.31 4.16 -1.20
C GLY A 110 -10.19 3.73 -0.27
N ASP A 111 -9.30 2.85 -0.71
CA ASP A 111 -8.22 2.34 0.10
C ASP A 111 -7.10 3.36 0.28
N ARG A 112 -6.36 3.22 1.37
CA ARG A 112 -5.29 4.13 1.78
C ARG A 112 -3.97 3.39 1.85
N LEU A 113 -2.94 4.04 1.37
CA LEU A 113 -1.56 3.59 1.47
C LEU A 113 -0.96 4.13 2.75
N TRP A 114 -0.60 3.26 3.68
CA TRP A 114 -0.17 3.61 5.03
C TRP A 114 1.33 3.67 5.17
N SER A 115 1.82 4.57 6.04
CA SER A 115 3.23 4.70 6.34
C SER A 115 3.73 3.69 7.38
N THR A 116 5.06 3.62 7.52
CA THR A 116 5.77 2.84 8.55
C THR A 116 5.54 3.37 9.95
N PHE A 117 5.84 2.54 10.96
CA PHE A 117 6.01 2.99 12.34
C PHE A 117 7.18 3.98 12.47
N PRO A 118 7.13 4.92 13.42
CA PRO A 118 6.09 5.13 14.43
C PRO A 118 4.90 5.98 13.95
N THR A 119 4.96 6.57 12.77
CA THR A 119 3.98 7.56 12.30
C THR A 119 2.63 6.94 11.98
N LEU A 120 2.62 5.85 11.24
CA LEU A 120 1.46 5.02 10.92
C LEU A 120 0.22 5.81 10.48
N ARG A 121 0.33 6.58 9.41
CA ARG A 121 -0.74 7.42 8.85
C ARG A 121 -0.93 7.17 7.36
N PRO A 122 -2.07 7.56 6.76
CA PRO A 122 -2.24 7.55 5.31
C PRO A 122 -1.26 8.50 4.62
N MET A 123 -0.49 7.98 3.67
CA MET A 123 0.36 8.78 2.78
C MET A 123 -0.38 9.15 1.50
N ALA A 124 -1.22 8.25 1.01
CA ALA A 124 -2.04 8.48 -0.17
C ALA A 124 -3.38 7.75 -0.04
N THR A 125 -4.36 8.18 -0.83
CA THR A 125 -5.68 7.56 -0.93
C THR A 125 -6.00 7.32 -2.39
N ILE A 126 -6.43 6.10 -2.73
CA ILE A 126 -6.90 5.77 -4.07
C ILE A 126 -8.27 6.40 -4.27
N THR A 127 -8.36 7.41 -5.09
CA THR A 127 -9.60 8.15 -5.33
C THR A 127 -10.35 7.69 -6.57
N ARG A 128 -9.68 6.96 -7.45
CA ARG A 128 -10.26 6.34 -8.63
C ARG A 128 -9.36 5.20 -9.10
N ASP A 129 -9.98 4.09 -9.39
CA ASP A 129 -9.43 2.96 -10.10
C ASP A 129 -10.26 2.72 -11.36
N THR A 130 -9.63 2.53 -12.50
CA THR A 130 -10.30 2.22 -13.77
C THR A 130 -10.23 0.72 -14.10
N LEU A 131 -9.59 -0.06 -13.25
CA LEU A 131 -9.39 -1.50 -13.41
C LEU A 131 -10.12 -2.30 -12.31
N ASP A 132 -10.99 -1.67 -11.54
CA ASP A 132 -11.80 -2.31 -10.49
C ASP A 132 -12.73 -3.42 -11.03
N TRP A 133 -13.04 -3.37 -12.32
CA TRP A 133 -13.82 -4.40 -13.01
C TRP A 133 -13.09 -5.74 -13.16
N TYR A 134 -11.75 -5.75 -13.05
CA TYR A 134 -10.95 -6.97 -13.21
C TYR A 134 -11.26 -7.99 -12.10
N GLY A 135 -11.39 -7.51 -10.85
CA GLY A 135 -11.60 -8.37 -9.69
C GLY A 135 -10.38 -9.25 -9.41
N TRP A 136 -10.62 -10.57 -9.32
CA TRP A 136 -9.64 -11.59 -8.99
C TRP A 136 -9.59 -12.61 -10.10
N ASP A 137 -8.42 -13.09 -10.43
CA ASP A 137 -8.25 -14.25 -11.31
C ASP A 137 -8.36 -15.58 -10.55
N GLU A 138 -8.19 -16.70 -11.25
CA GLU A 138 -8.27 -18.04 -10.69
C GLU A 138 -7.20 -18.35 -9.64
N ASP A 139 -6.08 -17.63 -9.67
CA ASP A 139 -4.99 -17.73 -8.72
C ASP A 139 -5.14 -16.76 -7.53
N GLY A 140 -6.21 -15.98 -7.50
CA GLY A 140 -6.51 -14.99 -6.48
C GLY A 140 -5.67 -13.71 -6.61
N ALA A 141 -5.06 -13.46 -7.78
CA ALA A 141 -4.34 -12.23 -8.06
C ALA A 141 -5.28 -11.13 -8.60
N GLY A 142 -5.00 -9.89 -8.25
CA GLY A 142 -5.70 -8.70 -8.71
C GLY A 142 -4.72 -7.69 -9.32
N VAL A 143 -5.24 -6.54 -9.71
CA VAL A 143 -4.42 -5.53 -10.42
C VAL A 143 -3.50 -4.76 -9.49
N HIS A 144 -3.92 -4.47 -8.27
CA HIS A 144 -3.17 -3.61 -7.33
C HIS A 144 -2.76 -4.40 -6.09
N ASP A 145 -1.76 -5.24 -6.27
CA ASP A 145 -1.27 -6.15 -5.26
C ASP A 145 -0.36 -5.46 -4.22
N VAL A 146 -0.59 -5.77 -2.95
CA VAL A 146 0.27 -5.42 -1.82
C VAL A 146 0.78 -6.65 -1.05
N ILE A 147 0.69 -7.83 -1.65
CA ILE A 147 1.16 -9.10 -1.07
C ILE A 147 2.68 -9.17 -1.13
N GLY A 148 3.25 -8.79 -2.27
CA GLY A 148 4.67 -8.92 -2.56
C GLY A 148 5.56 -8.02 -1.69
N THR A 149 6.82 -8.42 -1.58
CA THR A 149 7.88 -7.54 -1.12
C THR A 149 8.22 -6.59 -2.27
N ARG A 150 8.27 -5.32 -1.97
CA ARG A 150 8.75 -4.32 -2.92
C ARG A 150 10.22 -4.52 -3.19
N CYS A 151 10.65 -4.14 -4.39
CA CYS A 151 12.07 -4.01 -4.68
C CYS A 151 12.67 -3.00 -3.68
N ASP A 152 13.49 -3.51 -2.78
CA ASP A 152 14.28 -2.71 -1.87
C ASP A 152 15.66 -2.52 -2.52
N PRO A 153 16.32 -1.35 -2.42
CA PRO A 153 17.69 -1.16 -2.94
C PRO A 153 18.74 -2.07 -2.27
N ILE A 154 18.39 -2.74 -1.18
CA ILE A 154 19.20 -3.84 -0.68
C ILE A 154 18.90 -5.07 -1.54
N PRO A 155 19.90 -5.69 -2.21
CA PRO A 155 19.68 -6.76 -3.18
C PRO A 155 19.16 -8.03 -2.51
N THR A 156 17.87 -8.14 -2.40
CA THR A 156 17.17 -9.35 -1.94
C THR A 156 16.21 -9.89 -3.01
N CYS A 157 16.31 -9.40 -4.23
CA CYS A 157 15.67 -10.04 -5.37
C CYS A 157 16.55 -11.22 -5.80
N TYR A 158 16.23 -12.40 -5.28
CA TYR A 158 16.71 -13.68 -5.81
C TYR A 158 15.62 -14.24 -6.72
#